data_3eca8d3f3fb28daf813eab2962764db7
#
_entry.id   3eca8d3f3fb28daf813eab2962764db7
#
_cell.length_a   1.000
_cell.length_b   1.000
_cell.length_c   1.000
_cell.angle_alpha   90.00
_cell.angle_beta   90.00
_cell.angle_gamma   90.00
#
_symmetry.space_group_name_H-M   'P 1'
#
loop_
_entity.id
_entity.type
_entity.pdbx_description
1 polymer ?
#
loop_
_entity_poly.entity_id
_entity_poly.type
_entity_poly.pdbx_seq_one_letter_code
_entity_poly.pdbx_strand_id
1 'polypeptide(L)'
;MNSKSESVLKHTGCLPALLAAAAMMLTGSMHAQVPPASPAPPARPLRAPDVQYEPSDMGVVRAMLRLAKVGRDDVVYDLGCGDGRIAITAVREYGARAVCVDIDPRRTAEAAANARKDGVAGRIAIRNEDLFQTEIVGASVVMLFLWPEVNIKLRPRLLRELVPGTRVVSHFHDMGEWTPQETVRIRANNRERNLYLWVVPPR
;
A
#
# COMPACT_ATOMS: atom_id res chain seq x y z
N MET A 1 -58.69 56.17 5.26
CA MET A 1 -59.78 56.41 4.29
C MET A 1 -60.13 55.07 3.69
N ASN A 2 -61.35 54.67 4.01
CA ASN A 2 -62.30 53.81 3.29
C ASN A 2 -61.84 52.39 2.90
N SER A 3 -62.42 51.44 3.39
CA SER A 3 -63.85 51.12 3.65
C SER A 3 -64.36 49.93 2.80
N LYS A 4 -64.89 48.96 3.50
CA LYS A 4 -66.08 48.11 3.11
C LYS A 4 -65.79 46.96 2.14
N SER A 5 -66.44 45.88 2.22
CA SER A 5 -67.43 45.22 3.17
C SER A 5 -67.78 43.90 2.52
N GLU A 6 -67.98 42.89 3.38
CA GLU A 6 -69.09 41.92 3.36
C GLU A 6 -69.55 41.26 2.06
N SER A 7 -69.59 39.91 2.05
CA SER A 7 -70.85 39.20 2.23
C SER A 7 -70.71 37.67 2.25
N VAL A 8 -71.24 37.14 3.26
CA VAL A 8 -71.74 35.78 3.55
C VAL A 8 -72.48 35.16 2.38
N LEU A 9 -72.25 33.84 2.13
CA LEU A 9 -73.34 32.91 1.87
C LEU A 9 -73.00 31.49 2.28
N LYS A 10 -73.81 30.96 3.17
CA LYS A 10 -73.84 29.56 3.59
C LYS A 10 -74.46 28.72 2.48
N HIS A 11 -73.91 27.54 2.17
CA HIS A 11 -74.73 26.42 1.71
C HIS A 11 -74.16 25.11 2.30
N THR A 12 -75.00 24.50 3.07
CA THR A 12 -75.01 23.14 3.59
C THR A 12 -75.12 22.14 2.43
N GLY A 13 -74.27 21.11 2.40
CA GLY A 13 -74.42 19.99 1.45
C GLY A 13 -73.72 18.73 2.01
N CYS A 14 -74.60 17.78 2.25
CA CYS A 14 -74.40 16.46 2.87
C CYS A 14 -73.27 15.58 2.28
N LEU A 15 -72.75 14.72 3.18
CA LEU A 15 -71.83 13.58 2.90
C LEU A 15 -72.31 12.63 1.80
N PRO A 16 -71.43 11.83 1.21
CA PRO A 16 -71.17 10.52 1.80
C PRO A 16 -69.70 10.13 1.90
N ALA A 17 -69.48 9.30 2.93
CA ALA A 17 -68.24 8.63 3.22
C ALA A 17 -67.84 7.62 2.13
N LEU A 18 -66.59 7.76 1.58
CA LEU A 18 -66.02 6.72 0.79
C LEU A 18 -64.80 6.19 1.59
N LEU A 19 -64.94 4.97 2.11
CA LEU A 19 -63.85 4.17 2.67
C LEU A 19 -62.85 3.86 1.54
N ALA A 20 -61.69 4.48 1.55
CA ALA A 20 -60.55 4.04 0.77
C ALA A 20 -59.69 3.12 1.64
N ALA A 21 -59.75 1.83 1.37
CA ALA A 21 -58.85 0.83 1.94
C ALA A 21 -57.42 1.06 1.37
N ALA A 22 -56.52 1.55 2.21
CA ALA A 22 -55.12 1.64 1.87
C ALA A 22 -54.50 0.25 2.00
N ALA A 23 -54.25 -0.41 0.86
CA ALA A 23 -53.45 -1.60 0.77
C ALA A 23 -51.97 -1.21 0.95
N MET A 24 -51.42 -1.43 2.17
CA MET A 24 -49.97 -1.36 2.40
C MET A 24 -49.31 -2.53 1.67
N MET A 25 -48.72 -2.24 0.53
CA MET A 25 -47.75 -3.16 -0.11
C MET A 25 -46.46 -3.11 0.70
N LEU A 26 -46.22 -4.12 1.54
CA LEU A 26 -44.92 -4.40 2.10
C LEU A 26 -43.96 -4.88 0.96
N THR A 27 -43.21 -3.96 0.40
CA THR A 27 -42.04 -4.33 -0.44
C THR A 27 -40.93 -4.83 0.48
N GLY A 28 -40.93 -6.11 0.73
CA GLY A 28 -39.81 -6.78 1.42
C GLY A 28 -38.57 -6.67 0.54
N SER A 29 -37.61 -5.80 0.90
CA SER A 29 -36.29 -5.79 0.33
C SER A 29 -35.60 -7.12 0.67
N MET A 30 -35.55 -8.03 -0.29
CA MET A 30 -34.69 -9.21 -0.20
C MET A 30 -33.24 -8.72 -0.21
N HIS A 31 -32.67 -8.54 0.97
CA HIS A 31 -31.20 -8.43 1.09
C HIS A 31 -30.62 -9.79 0.71
N ALA A 32 -30.00 -9.85 -0.47
CA ALA A 32 -29.20 -10.99 -0.86
C ALA A 32 -28.01 -11.08 0.13
N GLN A 33 -28.09 -12.05 1.05
CA GLN A 33 -26.97 -12.37 1.94
C GLN A 33 -25.84 -12.91 1.07
N VAL A 34 -24.73 -12.15 1.00
CA VAL A 34 -23.46 -12.65 0.45
C VAL A 34 -23.06 -13.86 1.29
N PRO A 35 -22.88 -15.04 0.69
CA PRO A 35 -22.46 -16.20 1.46
C PRO A 35 -21.13 -15.90 2.16
N PRO A 36 -20.91 -16.40 3.39
CA PRO A 36 -19.64 -16.22 4.08
C PRO A 36 -18.52 -16.78 3.19
N ALA A 37 -17.48 -15.97 2.99
CA ALA A 37 -16.31 -16.40 2.24
C ALA A 37 -15.78 -17.71 2.85
N SER A 38 -15.53 -18.72 2.01
CA SER A 38 -14.88 -19.95 2.44
C SER A 38 -13.60 -19.59 3.21
N PRO A 39 -13.31 -20.28 4.33
CA PRO A 39 -12.06 -20.04 5.04
C PRO A 39 -10.89 -20.23 4.08
N ALA A 40 -10.03 -19.22 4.01
CA ALA A 40 -8.80 -19.30 3.21
C ALA A 40 -8.02 -20.56 3.64
N PRO A 41 -7.43 -21.31 2.71
CA PRO A 41 -6.61 -22.45 3.06
C PRO A 41 -5.53 -22.02 4.06
N PRO A 42 -5.14 -22.89 5.01
CA PRO A 42 -4.12 -22.54 6.01
C PRO A 42 -2.86 -22.09 5.27
N ALA A 43 -2.38 -20.90 5.62
CA ALA A 43 -1.16 -20.35 5.05
C ALA A 43 -0.03 -21.37 5.25
N ARG A 44 0.68 -21.71 4.17
CA ARG A 44 1.87 -22.58 4.28
C ARG A 44 2.84 -21.92 5.25
N PRO A 45 3.47 -22.70 6.15
CA PRO A 45 4.53 -22.15 7.00
C PRO A 45 5.58 -21.49 6.11
N LEU A 46 5.91 -20.25 6.40
CA LEU A 46 6.97 -19.56 5.69
C LEU A 46 8.31 -20.20 6.08
N ARG A 47 9.23 -20.28 5.12
CA ARG A 47 10.59 -20.73 5.38
C ARG A 47 11.35 -19.74 6.28
N ALA A 48 12.51 -20.14 6.76
CA ALA A 48 13.39 -19.24 7.51
C ALA A 48 13.86 -18.04 6.63
N PRO A 49 14.12 -16.88 7.23
CA PRO A 49 14.72 -15.74 6.54
C PRO A 49 16.05 -16.10 5.89
N ASP A 50 16.31 -15.57 4.67
CA ASP A 50 17.60 -15.76 3.97
C ASP A 50 18.74 -14.97 4.60
N VAL A 51 18.41 -13.87 5.27
CA VAL A 51 19.37 -12.93 5.83
C VAL A 51 18.99 -12.54 7.25
N GLN A 52 20.02 -12.23 8.05
CA GLN A 52 19.80 -11.66 9.38
C GLN A 52 19.28 -10.21 9.22
N TYR A 53 18.33 -9.83 10.08
CA TYR A 53 17.82 -8.46 10.12
C TYR A 53 18.92 -7.47 10.52
N GLU A 54 19.19 -6.51 9.65
CA GLU A 54 20.06 -5.36 9.88
C GLU A 54 19.34 -4.09 9.43
N PRO A 55 19.06 -3.13 10.33
CA PRO A 55 18.34 -1.93 9.97
C PRO A 55 19.24 -0.92 9.24
N SER A 56 18.77 -0.37 8.12
CA SER A 56 19.43 0.75 7.45
C SER A 56 19.41 2.01 8.33
N ASP A 57 20.53 2.75 8.37
CA ASP A 57 20.55 4.08 8.97
C ASP A 57 19.55 5.02 8.29
N MET A 58 18.93 5.96 9.04
CA MET A 58 17.93 6.86 8.48
C MET A 58 18.47 7.83 7.44
N GLY A 59 19.76 8.17 7.50
CA GLY A 59 20.44 8.92 6.45
C GLY A 59 20.53 8.15 5.13
N VAL A 60 20.81 6.84 5.23
CA VAL A 60 20.80 5.90 4.09
C VAL A 60 19.39 5.78 3.52
N VAL A 61 18.38 5.55 4.36
CA VAL A 61 16.98 5.45 3.94
C VAL A 61 16.55 6.66 3.10
N ARG A 62 16.81 7.87 3.59
CA ARG A 62 16.48 9.09 2.85
C ARG A 62 17.29 9.23 1.56
N ALA A 63 18.55 8.80 1.57
CA ALA A 63 19.38 8.81 0.37
C ALA A 63 18.86 7.85 -0.70
N MET A 64 18.43 6.63 -0.33
CA MET A 64 17.79 5.67 -1.23
C MET A 64 16.51 6.24 -1.87
N LEU A 65 15.63 6.81 -1.05
CA LEU A 65 14.38 7.41 -1.53
C LEU A 65 14.60 8.61 -2.46
N ARG A 66 15.61 9.45 -2.17
CA ARG A 66 16.03 10.53 -3.07
C ARG A 66 16.61 10.02 -4.37
N LEU A 67 17.50 9.01 -4.31
CA LEU A 67 18.11 8.40 -5.49
C LEU A 67 17.04 7.84 -6.44
N ALA A 68 16.02 7.18 -5.89
CA ALA A 68 14.88 6.72 -6.65
C ALA A 68 13.94 7.86 -7.09
N LYS A 69 14.15 9.11 -6.66
CA LYS A 69 13.25 10.25 -6.91
C LYS A 69 11.80 9.92 -6.54
N VAL A 70 11.61 9.32 -5.36
CA VAL A 70 10.27 8.95 -4.87
C VAL A 70 9.39 10.16 -4.74
N GLY A 71 8.14 10.05 -5.19
CA GLY A 71 7.11 11.08 -5.13
C GLY A 71 5.74 10.53 -4.72
N ARG A 72 4.75 11.41 -4.68
CA ARG A 72 3.38 11.11 -4.20
C ARG A 72 2.63 10.04 -4.99
N ASP A 73 2.97 9.90 -6.27
CA ASP A 73 2.30 8.98 -7.18
C ASP A 73 2.93 7.57 -7.17
N ASP A 74 4.05 7.42 -6.45
CA ASP A 74 4.77 6.16 -6.36
C ASP A 74 4.10 5.15 -5.44
N VAL A 75 4.33 3.88 -5.81
CA VAL A 75 4.10 2.72 -4.95
C VAL A 75 5.46 2.08 -4.67
N VAL A 76 5.95 2.30 -3.46
CA VAL A 76 7.25 1.79 -3.01
C VAL A 76 7.10 0.41 -2.41
N TYR A 77 7.72 -0.59 -3.01
CA TYR A 77 7.84 -1.94 -2.47
C TYR A 77 9.17 -2.08 -1.74
N ASP A 78 9.11 -2.35 -0.44
CA ASP A 78 10.27 -2.62 0.41
C ASP A 78 10.33 -4.13 0.65
N LEU A 79 11.22 -4.81 -0.04
CA LEU A 79 11.35 -6.27 0.00
C LEU A 79 12.40 -6.70 1.02
N GLY A 80 11.97 -7.31 2.12
CA GLY A 80 12.75 -7.51 3.33
C GLY A 80 12.68 -6.28 4.22
N CYS A 81 11.47 -5.78 4.45
CA CYS A 81 11.24 -4.43 5.00
C CYS A 81 11.60 -4.28 6.49
N GLY A 82 11.84 -5.38 7.22
CA GLY A 82 12.17 -5.35 8.62
C GLY A 82 11.15 -4.60 9.48
N ASP A 83 11.60 -3.55 10.16
CA ASP A 83 10.76 -2.69 11.00
C ASP A 83 9.92 -1.65 10.23
N GLY A 84 9.97 -1.69 8.89
CA GLY A 84 9.18 -0.85 8.00
C GLY A 84 9.72 0.57 7.79
N ARG A 85 10.93 0.89 8.28
CA ARG A 85 11.45 2.27 8.25
C ARG A 85 11.54 2.89 6.87
N ILE A 86 11.86 2.14 5.81
CA ILE A 86 11.92 2.65 4.43
C ILE A 86 10.50 2.95 3.94
N ALA A 87 9.57 2.00 4.08
CA ALA A 87 8.17 2.17 3.69
C ALA A 87 7.49 3.33 4.44
N ILE A 88 7.70 3.43 5.76
CA ILE A 88 7.17 4.51 6.60
C ILE A 88 7.72 5.87 6.16
N THR A 89 9.03 5.97 5.89
CA THR A 89 9.65 7.20 5.44
C THR A 89 9.15 7.62 4.06
N ALA A 90 8.98 6.67 3.13
CA ALA A 90 8.43 6.91 1.81
C ALA A 90 7.03 7.54 1.88
N VAL A 91 6.17 7.04 2.77
CA VAL A 91 4.82 7.59 2.96
C VAL A 91 4.86 8.94 3.66
N ARG A 92 5.59 9.04 4.78
CA ARG A 92 5.58 10.23 5.64
C ARG A 92 6.25 11.44 4.98
N GLU A 93 7.43 11.24 4.38
CA GLU A 93 8.25 12.35 3.88
C GLU A 93 8.04 12.63 2.39
N TYR A 94 7.59 11.65 1.60
CA TYR A 94 7.43 11.79 0.15
C TYR A 94 5.98 11.67 -0.33
N GLY A 95 5.05 11.32 0.57
CA GLY A 95 3.64 11.19 0.22
C GLY A 95 3.31 9.97 -0.65
N ALA A 96 4.23 9.03 -0.83
CA ALA A 96 4.03 7.80 -1.58
C ALA A 96 3.01 6.86 -0.92
N ARG A 97 2.63 5.79 -1.59
CA ARG A 97 2.07 4.57 -1.00
C ARG A 97 3.18 3.54 -0.86
N ALA A 98 3.03 2.59 0.04
CA ALA A 98 4.06 1.57 0.21
C ALA A 98 3.49 0.17 0.44
N VAL A 99 4.29 -0.83 0.08
CA VAL A 99 4.10 -2.23 0.42
C VAL A 99 5.37 -2.71 1.12
N CYS A 100 5.22 -3.18 2.35
CA CYS A 100 6.30 -3.70 3.20
C CYS A 100 6.15 -5.21 3.23
N VAL A 101 7.12 -5.93 2.73
CA VAL A 101 7.13 -7.40 2.65
C VAL A 101 8.25 -7.95 3.49
N ASP A 102 7.94 -8.82 4.42
CA ASP A 102 8.94 -9.55 5.20
C ASP A 102 8.46 -10.96 5.53
N ILE A 103 9.40 -11.89 5.54
CA ILE A 103 9.11 -13.30 5.84
C ILE A 103 9.00 -13.55 7.35
N ASP A 104 9.62 -12.71 8.19
CA ASP A 104 9.56 -12.82 9.64
C ASP A 104 8.30 -12.12 10.19
N PRO A 105 7.33 -12.85 10.77
CA PRO A 105 6.12 -12.27 11.33
C PRO A 105 6.39 -11.29 12.49
N ARG A 106 7.53 -11.40 13.17
CA ARG A 106 7.91 -10.44 14.21
C ARG A 106 8.27 -9.09 13.58
N ARG A 107 8.94 -9.09 12.41
CA ARG A 107 9.29 -7.87 11.69
C ARG A 107 8.05 -7.18 11.13
N THR A 108 7.13 -7.94 10.52
CA THR A 108 5.88 -7.36 10.02
C THR A 108 4.99 -6.81 11.14
N ALA A 109 4.96 -7.46 12.30
CA ALA A 109 4.24 -6.94 13.47
C ALA A 109 4.87 -5.63 13.98
N GLU A 110 6.20 -5.54 14.03
CA GLU A 110 6.94 -4.34 14.39
C GLU A 110 6.69 -3.21 13.38
N ALA A 111 6.79 -3.49 12.08
CA ALA A 111 6.49 -2.54 11.02
C ALA A 111 5.06 -1.98 11.14
N ALA A 112 4.08 -2.85 11.45
CA ALA A 112 2.70 -2.44 11.65
C ALA A 112 2.53 -1.53 12.87
N ALA A 113 3.23 -1.81 13.98
CA ALA A 113 3.22 -0.97 15.16
C ALA A 113 3.85 0.40 14.87
N ASN A 114 5.00 0.42 14.19
CA ASN A 114 5.69 1.64 13.80
C ASN A 114 4.85 2.49 12.83
N ALA A 115 4.21 1.89 11.83
CA ALA A 115 3.33 2.59 10.88
C ALA A 115 2.12 3.24 11.58
N ARG A 116 1.53 2.56 12.58
CA ARG A 116 0.45 3.13 13.40
C ARG A 116 0.96 4.31 14.24
N LYS A 117 2.11 4.14 14.90
CA LYS A 117 2.74 5.19 15.72
C LYS A 117 3.01 6.46 14.92
N ASP A 118 3.46 6.30 13.68
CA ASP A 118 3.77 7.41 12.77
C ASP A 118 2.53 7.93 11.99
N GLY A 119 1.34 7.37 12.22
CA GLY A 119 0.09 7.83 11.60
C GLY A 119 -0.04 7.51 10.11
N VAL A 120 0.75 6.57 9.58
CA VAL A 120 0.80 6.27 8.13
C VAL A 120 0.26 4.89 7.77
N ALA A 121 -0.29 4.14 8.73
CA ALA A 121 -0.74 2.76 8.53
C ALA A 121 -1.77 2.60 7.39
N GLY A 122 -2.63 3.60 7.15
CA GLY A 122 -3.62 3.57 6.06
C GLY A 122 -3.03 3.66 4.65
N ARG A 123 -1.73 3.90 4.51
CA ARG A 123 -1.04 4.03 3.21
C ARG A 123 0.06 3.00 3.00
N ILE A 124 0.20 2.04 3.93
CA ILE A 124 1.19 0.96 3.88
C ILE A 124 0.46 -0.38 3.96
N ALA A 125 0.57 -1.20 2.92
CA ALA A 125 0.19 -2.60 2.99
C ALA A 125 1.36 -3.39 3.57
N ILE A 126 1.15 -4.07 4.70
CA ILE A 126 2.17 -4.91 5.33
C ILE A 126 1.81 -6.37 5.07
N ARG A 127 2.75 -7.12 4.50
CA ARG A 127 2.56 -8.49 4.06
C ARG A 127 3.60 -9.40 4.72
N ASN A 128 3.14 -10.43 5.43
CA ASN A 128 4.02 -11.50 5.89
C ASN A 128 4.11 -12.56 4.80
N GLU A 129 5.03 -12.38 3.87
CA GLU A 129 5.18 -13.19 2.67
C GLU A 129 6.65 -13.43 2.33
N ASP A 130 6.92 -14.48 1.55
CA ASP A 130 8.22 -14.68 0.92
C ASP A 130 8.37 -13.70 -0.25
N LEU A 131 9.41 -12.85 -0.21
CA LEU A 131 9.70 -11.87 -1.25
C LEU A 131 9.90 -12.49 -2.65
N PHE A 132 10.23 -13.79 -2.71
CA PHE A 132 10.33 -14.52 -3.98
C PHE A 132 8.97 -14.96 -4.54
N GLN A 133 7.88 -14.85 -3.76
CA GLN A 133 6.54 -15.26 -4.15
C GLN A 133 5.52 -14.12 -4.13
N THR A 134 5.83 -13.02 -3.44
CA THR A 134 4.94 -11.85 -3.35
C THR A 134 4.73 -11.20 -4.72
N GLU A 135 3.52 -10.74 -5.00
CA GLU A 135 3.23 -10.00 -6.23
C GLU A 135 3.90 -8.62 -6.21
N ILE A 136 4.70 -8.32 -7.24
CA ILE A 136 5.49 -7.08 -7.36
C ILE A 136 5.10 -6.20 -8.54
N VAL A 137 4.16 -6.63 -9.39
CA VAL A 137 3.80 -5.95 -10.65
C VAL A 137 3.31 -4.51 -10.43
N GLY A 138 2.74 -4.22 -9.26
CA GLY A 138 2.24 -2.89 -8.91
C GLY A 138 3.30 -1.90 -8.42
N ALA A 139 4.58 -2.30 -8.35
CA ALA A 139 5.65 -1.42 -7.88
C ALA A 139 6.06 -0.41 -8.94
N SER A 140 6.19 0.86 -8.57
CA SER A 140 6.91 1.88 -9.36
C SER A 140 8.35 2.05 -8.86
N VAL A 141 8.60 1.68 -7.60
CA VAL A 141 9.91 1.69 -6.96
C VAL A 141 10.06 0.44 -6.10
N VAL A 142 11.22 -0.23 -6.18
CA VAL A 142 11.60 -1.34 -5.30
C VAL A 142 12.81 -0.95 -4.49
N MET A 143 12.75 -1.16 -3.18
CA MET A 143 13.84 -0.91 -2.24
C MET A 143 14.37 -2.23 -1.69
N LEU A 144 15.69 -2.36 -1.62
CA LEU A 144 16.38 -3.57 -1.20
C LEU A 144 17.52 -3.25 -0.22
N PHE A 145 17.60 -3.99 0.86
CA PHE A 145 18.80 -4.13 1.67
C PHE A 145 18.97 -5.60 2.03
N LEU A 146 19.39 -6.37 1.04
CA LEU A 146 19.52 -7.83 1.10
C LEU A 146 20.92 -8.24 0.73
N TRP A 147 21.33 -9.45 1.08
CA TRP A 147 22.65 -9.97 0.72
C TRP A 147 22.78 -10.20 -0.79
N PRO A 148 24.03 -10.21 -1.33
CA PRO A 148 24.27 -10.32 -2.78
C PRO A 148 23.56 -11.51 -3.42
N GLU A 149 23.60 -12.67 -2.75
CA GLU A 149 23.00 -13.91 -3.26
C GLU A 149 21.48 -13.79 -3.42
N VAL A 150 20.84 -13.08 -2.50
CA VAL A 150 19.39 -12.83 -2.54
C VAL A 150 19.06 -11.86 -3.68
N ASN A 151 19.84 -10.78 -3.84
CA ASN A 151 19.67 -9.82 -4.94
C ASN A 151 19.84 -10.51 -6.30
N ILE A 152 20.89 -11.32 -6.48
CA ILE A 152 21.15 -12.06 -7.72
C ILE A 152 20.01 -13.04 -8.03
N LYS A 153 19.52 -13.75 -7.02
CA LYS A 153 18.38 -14.67 -7.16
C LYS A 153 17.09 -13.95 -7.50
N LEU A 154 16.89 -12.73 -6.98
CA LEU A 154 15.70 -11.91 -7.21
C LEU A 154 15.71 -11.24 -8.59
N ARG A 155 16.90 -10.89 -9.11
CA ARG A 155 17.11 -10.16 -10.38
C ARG A 155 16.29 -10.66 -11.56
N PRO A 156 16.27 -11.97 -11.91
CA PRO A 156 15.48 -12.44 -13.07
C PRO A 156 13.98 -12.15 -12.91
N ARG A 157 13.48 -12.21 -11.69
CA ARG A 157 12.10 -11.92 -11.37
C ARG A 157 11.78 -10.44 -11.51
N LEU A 158 12.65 -9.56 -10.99
CA LEU A 158 12.51 -8.11 -11.14
C LEU A 158 12.45 -7.71 -12.60
N LEU A 159 13.36 -8.24 -13.43
CA LEU A 159 13.39 -7.96 -14.87
C LEU A 159 12.18 -8.49 -15.64
N ARG A 160 11.61 -9.62 -15.22
CA ARG A 160 10.45 -10.24 -15.88
C ARG A 160 9.12 -9.63 -15.46
N GLU A 161 8.93 -9.29 -14.20
CA GLU A 161 7.62 -8.97 -13.63
C GLU A 161 7.38 -7.48 -13.46
N LEU A 162 8.42 -6.68 -13.23
CA LEU A 162 8.26 -5.24 -13.07
C LEU A 162 7.99 -4.56 -14.41
N VAL A 163 7.19 -3.51 -14.38
CA VAL A 163 6.90 -2.68 -15.56
C VAL A 163 8.16 -1.93 -15.98
N PRO A 164 8.48 -1.81 -17.30
CA PRO A 164 9.55 -0.95 -17.78
C PRO A 164 9.48 0.47 -17.17
N GLY A 165 10.64 1.00 -16.78
CA GLY A 165 10.71 2.27 -16.07
C GLY A 165 10.62 2.16 -14.54
N THR A 166 10.26 1.01 -13.99
CA THR A 166 10.33 0.79 -12.53
C THR A 166 11.76 0.96 -12.04
N ARG A 167 11.91 1.74 -10.97
CA ARG A 167 13.20 2.03 -10.35
C ARG A 167 13.48 1.02 -9.23
N VAL A 168 14.67 0.44 -9.23
CA VAL A 168 15.12 -0.49 -8.19
C VAL A 168 16.33 0.11 -7.51
N VAL A 169 16.29 0.27 -6.19
CA VAL A 169 17.41 0.79 -5.41
C VAL A 169 17.87 -0.25 -4.40
N SER A 170 19.16 -0.54 -4.39
CA SER A 170 19.75 -1.41 -3.39
C SER A 170 20.79 -0.67 -2.55
N HIS A 171 20.72 -0.91 -1.23
CA HIS A 171 21.72 -0.48 -0.28
C HIS A 171 22.85 -1.51 -0.23
N PHE A 172 24.07 -1.06 -0.45
CA PHE A 172 25.34 -1.75 -0.28
C PHE A 172 25.64 -2.87 -1.28
N HIS A 173 24.67 -3.67 -1.71
CA HIS A 173 24.89 -4.84 -2.57
C HIS A 173 24.31 -4.65 -3.97
N ASP A 174 25.08 -5.03 -4.98
CA ASP A 174 24.68 -4.96 -6.38
C ASP A 174 23.82 -6.18 -6.81
N MET A 175 23.59 -6.29 -8.11
CA MET A 175 22.82 -7.36 -8.74
C MET A 175 23.65 -8.16 -9.78
N GLY A 176 24.97 -8.23 -9.58
CA GLY A 176 25.86 -8.93 -10.50
C GLY A 176 25.86 -8.31 -11.90
N GLU A 177 25.53 -9.10 -12.92
CA GLU A 177 25.59 -8.67 -14.34
C GLU A 177 24.62 -7.55 -14.73
N TRP A 178 23.58 -7.27 -13.92
CA TRP A 178 22.72 -6.13 -14.18
C TRP A 178 23.43 -4.85 -13.76
N THR A 179 24.04 -4.16 -14.73
CA THR A 179 24.77 -2.92 -14.48
C THR A 179 23.86 -1.82 -13.95
N PRO A 180 24.15 -1.18 -12.81
CA PRO A 180 23.35 -0.07 -12.31
C PRO A 180 23.46 1.14 -13.25
N GLN A 181 22.36 1.87 -13.40
CA GLN A 181 22.30 3.14 -14.13
C GLN A 181 23.04 4.26 -13.37
N GLU A 182 22.99 4.19 -12.05
CA GLU A 182 23.66 5.15 -11.17
C GLU A 182 24.18 4.44 -9.92
N THR A 183 25.37 4.83 -9.47
CA THR A 183 25.95 4.41 -8.20
C THR A 183 26.34 5.65 -7.41
N VAL A 184 25.79 5.77 -6.21
CA VAL A 184 26.05 6.89 -5.30
C VAL A 184 26.76 6.35 -4.07
N ARG A 185 27.89 6.99 -3.72
CA ARG A 185 28.59 6.70 -2.47
C ARG A 185 28.21 7.75 -1.44
N ILE A 186 27.75 7.27 -0.29
CA ILE A 186 27.36 8.12 0.84
C ILE A 186 28.13 7.73 2.08
N ARG A 187 28.26 8.65 3.03
CA ARG A 187 28.83 8.39 4.35
C ARG A 187 27.72 8.40 5.39
N ALA A 188 27.57 7.27 6.10
CA ALA A 188 26.62 7.13 7.20
C ALA A 188 27.32 6.42 8.37
N ASN A 189 27.16 6.95 9.59
CA ASN A 189 27.79 6.41 10.82
C ASN A 189 29.29 6.11 10.65
N ASN A 190 30.05 7.06 10.07
CA ASN A 190 31.48 6.95 9.77
C ASN A 190 31.87 5.79 8.83
N ARG A 191 30.92 5.20 8.15
CA ARG A 191 31.15 4.15 7.14
C ARG A 191 30.68 4.61 5.77
N GLU A 192 31.43 4.26 4.73
CA GLU A 192 30.98 4.45 3.36
C GLU A 192 29.92 3.39 3.01
N ARG A 193 28.90 3.81 2.26
CA ARG A 193 27.84 2.98 1.75
C ARG A 193 27.61 3.27 0.29
N ASN A 194 27.56 2.24 -0.52
CA ASN A 194 27.16 2.34 -1.91
C ASN A 194 25.64 2.20 -1.99
N LEU A 195 25.02 3.03 -2.80
CA LEU A 195 23.64 2.91 -3.24
C LEU A 195 23.64 2.73 -4.74
N TYR A 196 22.90 1.75 -5.21
CA TYR A 196 22.81 1.41 -6.62
C TYR A 196 21.38 1.65 -7.09
N LEU A 197 21.23 2.27 -8.27
CA LEU A 197 19.96 2.46 -8.95
C LEU A 197 19.96 1.72 -10.27
N TRP A 198 18.95 0.93 -10.49
CA TRP A 198 18.58 0.35 -11.79
C TRP A 198 17.21 0.88 -12.23
N VAL A 199 17.03 0.96 -13.53
CA VAL A 199 15.71 1.17 -14.14
C VAL A 199 15.43 -0.03 -15.02
N VAL A 200 14.25 -0.63 -14.83
CA VAL A 200 13.82 -1.78 -15.62
C VAL A 200 13.75 -1.37 -17.10
N PRO A 201 14.47 -2.07 -17.99
CA PRO A 201 14.55 -1.68 -19.39
C PRO A 201 13.23 -1.92 -20.14
N PRO A 202 13.00 -1.27 -21.28
CA PRO A 202 11.95 -1.66 -22.23
C PRO A 202 12.10 -3.14 -22.64
N ARG A 203 10.97 -3.79 -22.92
CA ARG A 203 10.92 -5.16 -23.45
C ARG A 203 10.75 -5.14 -24.94
#